data_148e5c97559b9d6630e374fff5a9b5bc
#
_entry.id   148e5c97559b9d6630e374fff5a9b5bc
#
_cell.length_a   1.000
_cell.length_b   1.000
_cell.length_c   1.000
_cell.angle_alpha   90.00
_cell.angle_beta   90.00
_cell.angle_gamma   90.00
#
_symmetry.space_group_name_H-M   'P 1'
#
loop_
_entity.id
_entity.type
_entity.pdbx_description
1 polymer ?
#
loop_
_entity_poly.entity_id
_entity_poly.type
_entity_poly.pdbx_seq_one_letter_code
_entity_poly.pdbx_strand_id
1 'polypeptide(L)'
;MSTNDSLAARARAGDAEAFAELYRQVYQDLYRFALYTLKNPQDAEDAVGDAVADAFASIKKLRDAGAFRPWIFRILFNKCRRKLKEYLRKTRELPEEIPWDGKELFENYAVRSAFFALDSQDRLILSLHLFAGYTSREIGRELNMNENTVRSRESRALKKLADMLKE
;
A
#
# COMPACT_ATOMS: atom_id res chain seq x y z
N MET A 1 9.26 11.01 -24.90
CA MET A 1 9.24 11.12 -23.43
C MET A 1 7.81 11.22 -22.96
N SER A 2 7.39 10.37 -22.04
CA SER A 2 6.02 10.43 -21.52
C SER A 2 5.84 11.66 -20.62
N THR A 3 4.59 12.03 -20.36
CA THR A 3 4.25 13.12 -19.44
C THR A 3 4.84 12.86 -18.05
N ASN A 4 4.75 11.61 -17.59
CA ASN A 4 5.29 11.23 -16.29
C ASN A 4 6.82 11.29 -16.25
N ASP A 5 7.50 10.96 -17.35
CA ASP A 5 8.95 11.11 -17.43
C ASP A 5 9.36 12.57 -17.27
N SER A 6 8.63 13.47 -17.91
CA SER A 6 8.86 14.91 -17.78
C SER A 6 8.61 15.41 -16.36
N LEU A 7 7.50 14.97 -15.74
CA LEU A 7 7.18 15.33 -14.35
C LEU A 7 8.27 14.82 -13.38
N ALA A 8 8.73 13.60 -13.56
CA ALA A 8 9.77 13.04 -12.70
C ALA A 8 11.09 13.80 -12.84
N ALA A 9 11.47 14.19 -14.07
CA ALA A 9 12.67 14.99 -14.29
C ALA A 9 12.57 16.35 -13.59
N ARG A 10 11.41 17.00 -13.71
CA ARG A 10 11.17 18.29 -13.06
C ARG A 10 11.17 18.15 -11.53
N ALA A 11 10.54 17.09 -11.01
CA ALA A 11 10.50 16.83 -9.57
C ALA A 11 11.91 16.62 -9.01
N ARG A 12 12.75 15.87 -9.74
CA ARG A 12 14.14 15.67 -9.35
C ARG A 12 14.94 16.98 -9.36
N ALA A 13 14.55 17.90 -10.19
CA ALA A 13 15.19 19.23 -10.24
C ALA A 13 14.67 20.18 -9.15
N GLY A 14 13.72 19.74 -8.33
CA GLY A 14 13.20 20.52 -7.22
C GLY A 14 11.82 21.14 -7.45
N ASP A 15 11.14 20.77 -8.53
CA ASP A 15 9.79 21.30 -8.82
C ASP A 15 8.75 20.57 -7.97
N ALA A 16 8.28 21.25 -6.92
CA ALA A 16 7.32 20.68 -5.99
C ALA A 16 5.95 20.40 -6.63
N GLU A 17 5.54 21.21 -7.62
CA GLU A 17 4.28 20.98 -8.32
C GLU A 17 4.34 19.72 -9.17
N ALA A 18 5.47 19.46 -9.80
CA ALA A 18 5.67 18.24 -10.58
C ALA A 18 5.57 17.01 -9.67
N PHE A 19 6.18 17.08 -8.50
CA PHE A 19 6.07 16.00 -7.51
C PHE A 19 4.61 15.80 -7.07
N ALA A 20 3.92 16.89 -6.77
CA ALA A 20 2.52 16.82 -6.35
C ALA A 20 1.64 16.17 -7.42
N GLU A 21 1.91 16.45 -8.70
CA GLU A 21 1.16 15.85 -9.80
C GLU A 21 1.41 14.33 -9.89
N LEU A 22 2.66 13.90 -9.73
CA LEU A 22 2.98 12.47 -9.67
C LEU A 22 2.29 11.80 -8.48
N TYR A 23 2.30 12.46 -7.32
CA TYR A 23 1.67 11.95 -6.12
C TYR A 23 0.16 11.79 -6.27
N ARG A 24 -0.51 12.77 -6.89
CA ARG A 24 -1.97 12.70 -7.11
C ARG A 24 -2.38 11.45 -7.87
N GLN A 25 -1.53 10.99 -8.79
CA GLN A 25 -1.83 9.80 -9.59
C GLN A 25 -1.81 8.52 -8.77
N VAL A 26 -1.08 8.48 -7.65
CA VAL A 26 -0.92 7.27 -6.84
C VAL A 26 -1.55 7.36 -5.45
N TYR A 27 -2.05 8.53 -5.06
CA TYR A 27 -2.51 8.80 -3.70
C TYR A 27 -3.57 7.80 -3.22
N GLN A 28 -4.59 7.56 -4.04
CA GLN A 28 -5.67 6.66 -3.64
C GLN A 28 -5.17 5.24 -3.39
N ASP A 29 -4.30 4.76 -4.26
CA ASP A 29 -3.73 3.42 -4.11
C ASP A 29 -2.78 3.34 -2.91
N LEU A 30 -2.01 4.39 -2.65
CA LEU A 30 -1.16 4.46 -1.45
C LEU A 30 -2.02 4.38 -0.18
N TYR A 31 -3.09 5.17 -0.13
CA TYR A 31 -3.97 5.18 1.04
C TYR A 31 -4.69 3.84 1.21
N ARG A 32 -5.21 3.27 0.12
CA ARG A 32 -5.85 1.95 0.15
C ARG A 32 -4.91 0.89 0.68
N PHE A 33 -3.68 0.88 0.17
CA PHE A 33 -2.67 -0.07 0.64
C PHE A 33 -2.46 0.07 2.15
N ALA A 34 -2.23 1.28 2.62
CA ALA A 34 -1.98 1.54 4.04
C ALA A 34 -3.20 1.18 4.89
N LEU A 35 -4.40 1.54 4.45
CA LEU A 35 -5.62 1.26 5.18
C LEU A 35 -5.88 -0.24 5.30
N TYR A 36 -5.77 -0.97 4.19
CA TYR A 36 -6.00 -2.42 4.22
C TYR A 36 -4.91 -3.15 5.01
N THR A 37 -3.68 -2.63 5.01
CA THR A 37 -2.59 -3.22 5.77
C THR A 37 -2.73 -2.96 7.26
N LEU A 38 -3.07 -1.73 7.66
CA LEU A 38 -3.04 -1.29 9.06
C LEU A 38 -4.39 -1.37 9.75
N LYS A 39 -5.50 -1.41 9.01
CA LYS A 39 -6.86 -1.43 9.55
C LYS A 39 -7.16 -0.25 10.48
N ASN A 40 -6.53 0.90 10.23
CA ASN A 40 -6.72 2.10 11.04
C ASN A 40 -6.55 3.31 10.14
N PRO A 41 -7.63 4.10 9.91
CA PRO A 41 -7.55 5.26 9.02
C PRO A 41 -6.52 6.30 9.44
N GLN A 42 -6.41 6.56 10.75
CA GLN A 42 -5.46 7.55 11.25
C GLN A 42 -4.02 7.11 11.00
N ASP A 43 -3.70 5.85 11.32
CA ASP A 43 -2.37 5.31 11.08
C ASP A 43 -2.06 5.22 9.60
N ALA A 44 -3.08 4.93 8.77
CA ALA A 44 -2.90 4.92 7.32
C ALA A 44 -2.54 6.31 6.78
N GLU A 45 -3.25 7.34 7.22
CA GLU A 45 -2.95 8.72 6.84
C GLU A 45 -1.54 9.12 7.29
N ASP A 46 -1.17 8.77 8.52
CA ASP A 46 0.15 9.07 9.05
C ASP A 46 1.25 8.37 8.24
N ALA A 47 1.05 7.09 7.92
CA ALA A 47 2.02 6.34 7.13
C ALA A 47 2.19 6.92 5.73
N VAL A 48 1.09 7.28 5.06
CA VAL A 48 1.14 7.90 3.74
C VAL A 48 1.82 9.27 3.83
N GLY A 49 1.47 10.08 4.82
CA GLY A 49 2.10 11.38 5.03
C GLY A 49 3.61 11.28 5.22
N ASP A 50 4.04 10.34 6.06
CA ASP A 50 5.48 10.09 6.29
C ASP A 50 6.16 9.60 5.02
N ALA A 51 5.51 8.72 4.27
CA ALA A 51 6.07 8.20 3.01
C ALA A 51 6.23 9.31 1.98
N VAL A 52 5.24 10.19 1.86
CA VAL A 52 5.27 11.31 0.91
C VAL A 52 6.37 12.30 1.28
N ALA A 53 6.52 12.60 2.57
CA ALA A 53 7.58 13.49 3.04
C ALA A 53 8.96 12.91 2.73
N ASP A 54 9.17 11.63 3.02
CA ASP A 54 10.43 10.95 2.70
C ASP A 54 10.68 10.88 1.20
N ALA A 55 9.64 10.62 0.42
CA ALA A 55 9.73 10.56 -1.04
C ALA A 55 10.15 11.91 -1.61
N PHE A 56 9.51 12.99 -1.16
CA PHE A 56 9.87 14.33 -1.62
C PHE A 56 11.32 14.67 -1.26
N ALA A 57 11.72 14.38 -0.03
CA ALA A 57 13.08 14.67 0.45
C ALA A 57 14.14 13.86 -0.31
N SER A 58 13.80 12.66 -0.79
CA SER A 58 14.75 11.77 -1.46
C SER A 58 14.50 11.59 -2.95
N ILE A 59 13.73 12.48 -3.56
CA ILE A 59 13.34 12.36 -4.98
C ILE A 59 14.56 12.31 -5.92
N LYS A 60 15.66 12.90 -5.52
CA LYS A 60 16.91 12.87 -6.32
C LYS A 60 17.48 11.46 -6.44
N LYS A 61 17.10 10.54 -5.54
CA LYS A 61 17.52 9.14 -5.58
C LYS A 61 16.75 8.32 -6.61
N LEU A 62 15.65 8.85 -7.12
CA LEU A 62 14.87 8.18 -8.15
C LEU A 62 15.67 8.14 -9.44
N ARG A 63 16.05 6.93 -9.87
CA ARG A 63 16.93 6.76 -11.05
C ARG A 63 16.17 6.82 -12.37
N ASP A 64 14.95 6.31 -12.38
CA ASP A 64 14.16 6.15 -13.59
C ASP A 64 12.76 6.72 -13.33
N ALA A 65 12.31 7.58 -14.23
CA ALA A 65 10.99 8.20 -14.14
C ALA A 65 9.87 7.17 -14.05
N GLY A 66 10.00 6.06 -14.79
CA GLY A 66 9.01 4.98 -14.77
C GLY A 66 8.98 4.19 -13.46
N ALA A 67 9.97 4.38 -12.59
CA ALA A 67 10.07 3.70 -11.32
C ALA A 67 9.45 4.48 -10.16
N PHE A 68 8.79 5.62 -10.41
CA PHE A 68 8.21 6.44 -9.32
C PHE A 68 7.20 5.65 -8.50
N ARG A 69 6.26 4.97 -9.16
CA ARG A 69 5.21 4.22 -8.45
C ARG A 69 5.79 3.10 -7.56
N PRO A 70 6.59 2.16 -8.08
CA PRO A 70 7.16 1.13 -7.20
C PRO A 70 8.09 1.72 -6.14
N TRP A 71 8.77 2.81 -6.44
CA TRP A 71 9.69 3.46 -5.51
C TRP A 71 8.95 4.04 -4.29
N ILE A 72 7.87 4.80 -4.53
CA ILE A 72 7.11 5.40 -3.42
C ILE A 72 6.35 4.33 -2.63
N PHE A 73 5.84 3.27 -3.30
CA PHE A 73 5.19 2.17 -2.62
C PHE A 73 6.16 1.42 -1.70
N ARG A 74 7.42 1.29 -2.10
CA ARG A 74 8.43 0.67 -1.25
C ARG A 74 8.65 1.49 0.02
N ILE A 75 8.71 2.81 -0.10
CA ILE A 75 8.83 3.69 1.06
C ILE A 75 7.62 3.49 1.99
N LEU A 76 6.42 3.51 1.43
CA LEU A 76 5.19 3.31 2.20
C LEU A 76 5.15 1.94 2.87
N PHE A 77 5.51 0.89 2.15
CA PHE A 77 5.53 -0.47 2.70
C PHE A 77 6.45 -0.54 3.93
N ASN A 78 7.61 0.08 3.85
CA ASN A 78 8.52 0.10 5.00
C ASN A 78 7.91 0.82 6.20
N LYS A 79 7.17 1.90 5.98
CA LYS A 79 6.45 2.62 7.05
C LYS A 79 5.36 1.74 7.66
N CYS A 80 4.56 1.08 6.83
CA CYS A 80 3.50 0.19 7.29
C CYS A 80 4.06 -1.01 8.06
N ARG A 81 5.17 -1.59 7.59
CA ARG A 81 5.82 -2.70 8.26
C ARG A 81 6.25 -2.33 9.68
N ARG A 82 6.79 -1.13 9.85
CA ARG A 82 7.20 -0.65 11.18
C ARG A 82 6.00 -0.50 12.11
N LYS A 83 4.90 0.05 11.61
CA LYS A 83 3.67 0.19 12.40
C LYS A 83 3.09 -1.17 12.79
N LEU A 84 3.12 -2.14 11.89
CA LEU A 84 2.67 -3.51 12.20
C LEU A 84 3.50 -4.13 13.32
N LYS A 85 4.81 -3.95 13.28
CA LYS A 85 5.69 -4.43 14.35
C LYS A 85 5.38 -3.76 15.69
N GLU A 86 5.05 -2.47 15.66
CA GLU A 86 4.66 -1.74 16.85
C GLU A 86 3.38 -2.28 17.47
N TYR A 87 2.36 -2.56 16.64
CA TYR A 87 1.12 -3.17 17.10
C TYR A 87 1.36 -4.50 17.80
N LEU A 88 2.15 -5.37 17.16
CA LEU A 88 2.49 -6.67 17.72
C LEU A 88 3.26 -6.57 19.03
N ARG A 89 4.08 -5.55 19.18
CA ARG A 89 4.83 -5.33 20.41
C ARG A 89 3.95 -4.81 21.55
N LYS A 90 3.00 -3.91 21.24
CA LYS A 90 2.16 -3.24 22.25
C LYS A 90 0.94 -4.05 22.64
N THR A 91 0.23 -4.61 21.67
CA THR A 91 -1.08 -5.23 21.90
C THR A 91 -1.14 -6.68 21.45
N ARG A 92 -0.16 -7.12 20.66
CA ARG A 92 -0.10 -8.43 20.02
C ARG A 92 -1.26 -8.73 19.08
N GLU A 93 -2.11 -7.74 18.83
CA GLU A 93 -3.25 -7.87 17.92
C GLU A 93 -3.39 -6.61 17.10
N LEU A 94 -3.90 -6.76 15.88
CA LEU A 94 -4.27 -5.61 15.07
C LEU A 94 -5.61 -5.07 15.56
N PRO A 95 -5.87 -3.77 15.40
CA PRO A 95 -7.17 -3.21 15.74
C PRO A 95 -8.29 -3.97 15.04
N GLU A 96 -9.32 -4.38 15.80
CA GLU A 96 -10.44 -5.11 15.23
C GLU A 96 -11.43 -4.20 14.52
N GLU A 97 -11.62 -3.00 15.05
CA GLU A 97 -12.55 -2.03 14.50
C GLU A 97 -11.85 -0.84 13.88
N ILE A 98 -12.38 -0.43 12.75
CA ILE A 98 -11.90 0.76 12.07
C ILE A 98 -12.98 1.81 12.17
N PRO A 99 -12.74 2.90 12.93
CA PRO A 99 -13.68 4.01 12.91
C PRO A 99 -13.65 4.63 11.52
N TRP A 100 -14.78 4.53 10.84
CA TRP A 100 -14.89 5.08 9.48
C TRP A 100 -15.43 6.49 9.55
N ASP A 101 -14.72 7.44 8.97
CA ASP A 101 -15.07 8.86 9.05
C ASP A 101 -15.99 9.35 7.93
N GLY A 102 -16.52 8.43 7.15
CA GLY A 102 -17.44 8.77 6.06
C GLY A 102 -16.77 9.18 4.76
N LYS A 103 -15.45 9.26 4.71
CA LYS A 103 -14.72 9.48 3.47
C LYS A 103 -14.57 8.17 2.73
N GLU A 104 -15.48 7.92 1.82
CA GLU A 104 -15.41 6.68 1.06
C GLU A 104 -14.39 6.79 -0.07
N LEU A 105 -13.20 6.26 0.17
CA LEU A 105 -12.22 5.99 -0.87
C LEU A 105 -12.53 4.66 -1.56
N PHE A 106 -13.50 3.92 -1.04
CA PHE A 106 -13.92 2.63 -1.55
C PHE A 106 -15.38 2.68 -1.90
N GLU A 107 -15.70 2.27 -3.10
CA GLU A 107 -17.05 2.31 -3.62
C GLU A 107 -17.96 1.25 -2.99
N ASN A 108 -17.38 0.24 -2.36
CA ASN A 108 -18.17 -0.90 -1.88
C ASN A 108 -17.78 -1.30 -0.46
N TYR A 109 -18.70 -1.09 0.46
CA TYR A 109 -18.56 -1.48 1.86
C TYR A 109 -18.35 -3.00 2.02
N ALA A 110 -19.04 -3.80 1.20
CA ALA A 110 -18.92 -5.26 1.27
C ALA A 110 -17.51 -5.73 0.94
N VAL A 111 -16.89 -5.13 -0.07
CA VAL A 111 -15.50 -5.46 -0.46
C VAL A 111 -14.54 -5.10 0.67
N ARG A 112 -14.70 -3.92 1.24
CA ARG A 112 -13.87 -3.48 2.36
C ARG A 112 -14.00 -4.42 3.55
N SER A 113 -15.23 -4.75 3.91
CA SER A 113 -15.50 -5.66 5.03
C SER A 113 -14.90 -7.04 4.80
N ALA A 114 -15.00 -7.55 3.57
CA ALA A 114 -14.42 -8.84 3.21
C ALA A 114 -12.89 -8.82 3.35
N PHE A 115 -12.25 -7.75 2.88
CA PHE A 115 -10.79 -7.58 3.03
C PHE A 115 -10.37 -7.58 4.50
N PHE A 116 -11.11 -6.83 5.33
CA PHE A 116 -10.78 -6.72 6.76
C PHE A 116 -11.02 -8.01 7.52
N ALA A 117 -11.83 -8.91 6.97
CA ALA A 117 -12.06 -10.22 7.56
C ALA A 117 -10.93 -11.23 7.27
N LEU A 118 -10.06 -10.94 6.31
CA LEU A 118 -8.89 -11.77 6.05
C LEU A 118 -7.88 -11.63 7.19
N ASP A 119 -7.07 -12.67 7.41
CA ASP A 119 -5.99 -12.54 8.37
C ASP A 119 -4.97 -11.50 7.87
N SER A 120 -4.15 -10.99 8.79
CA SER A 120 -3.25 -9.88 8.50
C SER A 120 -2.22 -10.20 7.41
N GLN A 121 -1.74 -11.42 7.35
CA GLN A 121 -0.76 -11.81 6.36
C GLN A 121 -1.37 -11.93 4.96
N ASP A 122 -2.54 -12.55 4.85
CA ASP A 122 -3.25 -12.65 3.58
C ASP A 122 -3.64 -11.25 3.07
N ARG A 123 -4.09 -10.39 3.97
CA ARG A 123 -4.45 -9.02 3.61
C ARG A 123 -3.24 -8.24 3.11
N LEU A 124 -2.09 -8.39 3.77
CA LEU A 124 -0.86 -7.74 3.35
C LEU A 124 -0.41 -8.22 1.96
N ILE A 125 -0.44 -9.53 1.74
CA ILE A 125 -0.08 -10.11 0.45
C ILE A 125 -0.97 -9.59 -0.67
N LEU A 126 -2.28 -9.60 -0.46
CA LEU A 126 -3.22 -9.08 -1.46
C LEU A 126 -3.05 -7.59 -1.69
N SER A 127 -2.81 -6.83 -0.62
CA SER A 127 -2.62 -5.38 -0.75
C SER A 127 -1.37 -5.04 -1.55
N LEU A 128 -0.28 -5.78 -1.32
CA LEU A 128 0.95 -5.61 -2.11
C LEU A 128 0.73 -5.93 -3.58
N HIS A 129 -0.04 -6.97 -3.85
CA HIS A 129 -0.32 -7.38 -5.23
C HIS A 129 -1.28 -6.41 -5.93
N LEU A 130 -2.43 -6.13 -5.32
CA LEU A 130 -3.52 -5.39 -5.96
C LEU A 130 -3.27 -3.89 -6.03
N PHE A 131 -2.74 -3.29 -4.98
CA PHE A 131 -2.57 -1.84 -4.93
C PHE A 131 -1.15 -1.40 -5.29
N ALA A 132 -0.16 -2.11 -4.79
CA ALA A 132 1.24 -1.75 -5.04
C ALA A 132 1.81 -2.36 -6.33
N GLY A 133 1.12 -3.37 -6.88
CA GLY A 133 1.54 -3.99 -8.14
C GLY A 133 2.73 -4.95 -8.01
N TYR A 134 2.99 -5.44 -6.82
CA TYR A 134 4.09 -6.39 -6.59
C TYR A 134 3.76 -7.75 -7.18
N THR A 135 4.76 -8.38 -7.78
CA THR A 135 4.65 -9.78 -8.23
C THR A 135 4.75 -10.71 -7.02
N SER A 136 4.31 -11.96 -7.18
CA SER A 136 4.46 -12.97 -6.13
C SER A 136 5.92 -13.17 -5.73
N ARG A 137 6.83 -13.05 -6.68
CA ARG A 137 8.27 -13.16 -6.44
C ARG A 137 8.77 -12.01 -5.58
N GLU A 138 8.34 -10.79 -5.90
CA GLU A 138 8.71 -9.59 -5.12
C GLU A 138 8.15 -9.66 -3.71
N ILE A 139 6.90 -10.09 -3.57
CA ILE A 139 6.26 -10.28 -2.26
C ILE A 139 7.04 -11.31 -1.44
N GLY A 140 7.42 -12.42 -2.07
CA GLY A 140 8.20 -13.45 -1.41
C GLY A 140 9.52 -12.92 -0.86
N ARG A 141 10.22 -12.09 -1.63
CA ARG A 141 11.45 -11.46 -1.17
C ARG A 141 11.23 -10.54 0.02
N GLU A 142 10.20 -9.70 -0.06
CA GLU A 142 9.92 -8.71 0.99
C GLU A 142 9.46 -9.36 2.29
N LEU A 143 8.71 -10.46 2.21
CA LEU A 143 8.17 -11.15 3.38
C LEU A 143 8.98 -12.37 3.78
N ASN A 144 10.07 -12.64 3.08
CA ASN A 144 10.91 -13.83 3.30
C ASN A 144 10.09 -15.12 3.22
N MET A 145 9.33 -15.24 2.14
CA MET A 145 8.46 -16.39 1.86
C MET A 145 8.78 -16.97 0.49
N ASN A 146 8.54 -18.26 0.36
CA ASN A 146 8.65 -18.93 -0.93
C ASN A 146 7.59 -18.37 -1.90
N GLU A 147 7.98 -18.15 -3.15
CA GLU A 147 7.09 -17.63 -4.18
C GLU A 147 5.82 -18.48 -4.34
N ASN A 148 5.97 -19.80 -4.31
CA ASN A 148 4.82 -20.70 -4.43
C ASN A 148 3.88 -20.59 -3.24
N THR A 149 4.41 -20.35 -2.04
CA THR A 149 3.61 -20.12 -0.84
C THR A 149 2.82 -18.82 -0.99
N VAL A 150 3.44 -17.77 -1.52
CA VAL A 150 2.76 -16.50 -1.78
C VAL A 150 1.60 -16.72 -2.77
N ARG A 151 1.85 -17.42 -3.87
CA ARG A 151 0.80 -17.73 -4.86
C ARG A 151 -0.36 -18.50 -4.27
N SER A 152 -0.06 -19.50 -3.45
CA SER A 152 -1.08 -20.33 -2.80
C SER A 152 -1.93 -19.49 -1.85
N ARG A 153 -1.30 -18.60 -1.08
CA ARG A 153 -2.01 -17.72 -0.17
C ARG A 153 -2.88 -16.70 -0.92
N GLU A 154 -2.34 -16.12 -1.99
CA GLU A 154 -3.11 -15.21 -2.85
C GLU A 154 -4.36 -15.90 -3.38
N SER A 155 -4.20 -17.09 -3.94
CA SER A 155 -5.29 -17.86 -4.52
C SER A 155 -6.39 -18.14 -3.50
N ARG A 156 -6.00 -18.61 -2.31
CA ARG A 156 -6.95 -18.92 -1.25
C ARG A 156 -7.63 -17.66 -0.71
N ALA A 157 -6.88 -16.59 -0.57
CA ALA A 157 -7.42 -15.32 -0.09
C ALA A 157 -8.44 -14.74 -1.08
N LEU A 158 -8.12 -14.78 -2.38
CA LEU A 158 -9.04 -14.32 -3.42
C LEU A 158 -10.32 -15.17 -3.44
N LYS A 159 -10.19 -16.47 -3.23
CA LYS A 159 -11.34 -17.36 -3.14
C LYS A 159 -12.21 -17.02 -1.93
N LYS A 160 -11.60 -16.76 -0.78
CA LYS A 160 -12.33 -16.33 0.41
C LYS A 160 -13.09 -15.04 0.18
N LEU A 161 -12.44 -14.07 -0.48
CA LEU A 161 -13.10 -12.81 -0.83
C LEU A 161 -14.31 -13.06 -1.74
N ALA A 162 -14.13 -13.87 -2.78
CA ALA A 162 -15.21 -14.19 -3.70
C ALA A 162 -16.38 -14.85 -2.99
N ASP A 163 -16.10 -15.78 -2.08
CA ASP A 163 -17.13 -16.48 -1.32
C ASP A 163 -17.88 -15.52 -0.38
N MET A 164 -17.16 -14.62 0.29
CA MET A 164 -17.77 -13.62 1.17
C MET A 164 -18.65 -12.63 0.41
N LEU A 165 -18.26 -12.30 -0.82
CA LEU A 165 -18.99 -11.33 -1.63
C LEU A 165 -20.24 -11.92 -2.32
N LYS A 166 -20.39 -13.24 -2.30
CA LYS A 166 -21.58 -13.90 -2.83
C LYS A 166 -22.76 -13.91 -1.85
N GLU A 167 -22.51 -13.69 -0.59
CA GLU A 167 -23.53 -13.70 0.46
C GLU A 167 -24.27 -12.38 0.61
#